data_df2d2895d51a28b120a0db1abf1bb577
#
_entry.id   df2d2895d51a28b120a0db1abf1bb577
#
_cell.length_a   1.000
_cell.length_b   1.000
_cell.length_c   1.000
_cell.angle_alpha   90.00
_cell.angle_beta   90.00
_cell.angle_gamma   90.00
#
_symmetry.space_group_name_H-M   'P 1'
#
loop_
_entity.id
_entity.type
_entity.pdbx_description
1 polymer ?
#
loop_
_entity_poly.entity_id
_entity_poly.type
_entity_poly.pdbx_seq_one_letter_code
_entity_poly.pdbx_strand_id
1 'polypeptide(L)'
;GLKKENVKYIYQKKKEELPTGTCLILITPDSERTMCTFLGTAGKINDKDVDANAIKKTEIIFLEGYLWDEGNPKKAFDKAIKNANKVAMSLSDKFCVDRHKSDFLDLVKNKLDIIFANEEEIMALIDGKHFDEVISFAKQINKFIVITRGDKGAISIKDNKVTEVGAKKNLKLVDLTGAGDLFA
;
A
#
# COMPACT_ATOMS: atom_id res chain seq x y z
N GLY A 1 21.31 -1.58 -9.48
CA GLY A 1 20.54 -1.35 -8.25
C GLY A 1 20.15 0.11 -8.09
N LEU A 2 19.58 0.50 -6.97
CA LEU A 2 18.95 1.80 -6.69
C LEU A 2 19.76 3.05 -7.15
N LYS A 3 21.09 3.02 -6.98
CA LYS A 3 21.95 4.12 -7.45
C LYS A 3 21.91 4.36 -8.95
N LYS A 4 21.74 3.31 -9.76
CA LYS A 4 21.63 3.44 -11.22
C LYS A 4 20.35 4.14 -11.64
N GLU A 5 19.30 4.01 -10.83
CA GLU A 5 17.99 4.61 -11.02
C GLU A 5 17.82 5.96 -10.31
N ASN A 6 18.94 6.57 -9.86
CA ASN A 6 18.95 7.82 -9.09
C ASN A 6 18.10 7.79 -7.80
N VAL A 7 17.82 6.60 -7.26
CA VAL A 7 17.11 6.45 -6.01
C VAL A 7 18.08 6.62 -4.85
N LYS A 8 17.84 7.62 -4.01
CA LYS A 8 18.56 7.81 -2.75
C LYS A 8 17.97 6.88 -1.69
N TYR A 9 18.82 6.16 -0.99
CA TYR A 9 18.42 5.36 0.15
C TYR A 9 19.13 5.84 1.40
N ILE A 10 18.38 5.91 2.50
CA ILE A 10 18.83 6.44 3.79
C ILE A 10 18.67 5.31 4.81
N TYR A 11 19.58 4.35 4.77
CA TYR A 11 19.62 3.30 5.77
C TYR A 11 21.06 2.85 5.99
N GLN A 12 21.30 2.31 7.18
CA GLN A 12 22.58 1.66 7.51
C GLN A 12 22.38 0.15 7.46
N LYS A 13 23.31 -0.54 6.80
CA LYS A 13 23.34 -2.01 6.89
C LYS A 13 23.65 -2.40 8.33
N LYS A 14 22.71 -3.11 8.94
CA LYS A 14 22.90 -3.72 10.26
C LYS A 14 23.35 -5.16 10.09
N LYS A 15 24.17 -5.64 11.01
CA LYS A 15 24.46 -7.07 11.13
C LYS A 15 23.35 -7.65 12.02
N GLU A 16 22.45 -8.38 11.40
CA GLU A 16 21.32 -9.02 12.05
C GLU A 16 21.47 -10.54 12.01
N GLU A 17 20.90 -11.24 12.98
CA GLU A 17 20.86 -12.71 12.99
C GLU A 17 19.92 -13.25 11.92
N LEU A 18 18.80 -12.54 11.65
CA LEU A 18 17.88 -12.89 10.60
C LEU A 18 18.35 -12.36 9.25
N PRO A 19 18.16 -13.13 8.17
CA PRO A 19 18.41 -12.66 6.81
C PRO A 19 17.41 -11.57 6.40
N THR A 20 17.68 -10.93 5.28
CA THR A 20 16.69 -10.09 4.59
C THR A 20 15.47 -10.92 4.18
N GLY A 21 14.36 -10.25 3.91
CA GLY A 21 13.14 -10.92 3.46
C GLY A 21 13.34 -11.72 2.19
N THR A 22 12.65 -12.84 2.10
CA THR A 22 12.63 -13.73 0.93
C THR A 22 11.21 -14.12 0.59
N CYS A 23 10.92 -14.34 -0.68
CA CYS A 23 9.63 -14.79 -1.14
C CYS A 23 9.80 -15.87 -2.21
N LEU A 24 9.14 -17.02 -2.00
CA LEU A 24 8.96 -18.03 -3.04
C LEU A 24 7.63 -17.75 -3.74
N ILE A 25 7.68 -17.51 -5.04
CA ILE A 25 6.50 -17.17 -5.83
C ILE A 25 6.24 -18.35 -6.79
N LEU A 26 5.04 -18.91 -6.70
CA LEU A 26 4.54 -19.96 -7.58
C LEU A 26 3.52 -19.34 -8.54
N ILE A 27 3.79 -19.42 -9.83
CA ILE A 27 2.91 -18.86 -10.87
C ILE A 27 2.24 -20.02 -11.60
N THR A 28 0.92 -19.99 -11.69
CA THR A 28 0.11 -21.00 -12.37
C THR A 28 -0.19 -20.60 -13.82
N PRO A 29 -0.59 -21.57 -14.71
CA PRO A 29 -0.83 -21.28 -16.13
C PRO A 29 -1.90 -20.23 -16.44
N ASP A 30 -2.78 -19.94 -15.49
CA ASP A 30 -3.79 -18.88 -15.54
C ASP A 30 -3.26 -17.50 -15.16
N SER A 31 -1.94 -17.38 -14.97
CA SER A 31 -1.22 -16.16 -14.54
C SER A 31 -1.48 -15.73 -13.10
N GLU A 32 -2.17 -16.55 -12.30
CA GLU A 32 -2.30 -16.34 -10.87
C GLU A 32 -1.03 -16.76 -10.13
N ARG A 33 -0.87 -16.22 -8.91
CA ARG A 33 0.32 -16.46 -8.11
C ARG A 33 0.00 -16.79 -6.66
N THR A 34 0.81 -17.63 -6.09
CA THR A 34 0.87 -17.88 -4.63
C THR A 34 2.22 -17.43 -4.11
N MET A 35 2.23 -16.63 -3.07
CA MET A 35 3.43 -16.07 -2.48
C MET A 35 3.66 -16.66 -1.08
N CYS A 36 4.81 -17.33 -0.90
CA CYS A 36 5.28 -17.82 0.39
C CYS A 36 6.36 -16.85 0.91
N THR A 37 5.94 -15.84 1.67
CA THR A 37 6.79 -14.73 2.11
C THR A 37 7.31 -14.94 3.52
N PHE A 38 8.62 -14.77 3.67
CA PHE A 38 9.29 -14.62 4.97
C PHE A 38 9.87 -13.21 5.04
N LEU A 39 9.35 -12.36 5.92
CA LEU A 39 9.73 -10.95 6.01
C LEU A 39 11.17 -10.75 6.50
N GLY A 40 11.71 -11.68 7.29
CA GLY A 40 13.05 -11.56 7.84
C GLY A 40 13.24 -10.28 8.64
N THR A 41 14.34 -9.56 8.36
CA THR A 41 14.63 -8.29 9.03
C THR A 41 13.66 -7.16 8.64
N ALA A 42 12.96 -7.24 7.51
CA ALA A 42 11.98 -6.23 7.09
C ALA A 42 10.81 -6.13 8.08
N GLY A 43 10.37 -7.26 8.66
CA GLY A 43 9.31 -7.28 9.68
C GLY A 43 9.70 -6.66 11.03
N LYS A 44 10.99 -6.31 11.21
CA LYS A 44 11.48 -5.72 12.46
C LYS A 44 11.58 -4.19 12.46
N ILE A 45 11.02 -3.54 11.46
CA ILE A 45 11.04 -2.08 11.38
C ILE A 45 10.40 -1.46 12.63
N ASN A 46 11.01 -0.39 13.12
CA ASN A 46 10.53 0.34 14.30
C ASN A 46 10.81 1.85 14.15
N ASP A 47 10.40 2.62 15.13
CA ASP A 47 10.54 4.08 15.13
C ASP A 47 11.99 4.59 15.05
N LYS A 48 12.98 3.80 15.48
CA LYS A 48 14.42 4.18 15.41
C LYS A 48 14.94 4.10 13.98
N ASP A 49 14.33 3.28 13.14
CA ASP A 49 14.71 3.11 11.74
C ASP A 49 14.18 4.24 10.85
N VAL A 50 13.27 5.08 11.36
CA VAL A 50 12.62 6.18 10.64
C VAL A 50 13.38 7.50 10.86
N ASP A 51 13.96 8.05 9.79
CA ASP A 51 14.60 9.37 9.80
C ASP A 51 13.57 10.49 9.60
N ALA A 52 13.15 11.09 10.71
CA ALA A 52 12.18 12.20 10.69
C ALA A 52 12.68 13.43 9.91
N ASN A 53 14.00 13.70 9.88
CA ASN A 53 14.54 14.85 9.15
C ASN A 53 14.52 14.62 7.63
N ALA A 54 14.70 13.38 7.20
CA ALA A 54 14.55 13.02 5.81
C ALA A 54 13.09 13.17 5.37
N ILE A 55 12.14 12.66 6.18
CA ILE A 55 10.70 12.73 5.90
C ILE A 55 10.22 14.18 5.76
N LYS A 56 10.61 15.06 6.68
CA LYS A 56 10.22 16.49 6.62
C LYS A 56 10.66 17.22 5.34
N LYS A 57 11.65 16.69 4.64
CA LYS A 57 12.16 17.25 3.38
C LYS A 57 11.47 16.70 2.14
N THR A 58 10.57 15.72 2.29
CA THR A 58 9.82 15.13 1.19
C THR A 58 8.45 15.76 1.05
N GLU A 59 7.92 15.79 -0.16
CA GLU A 59 6.55 16.25 -0.39
C GLU A 59 5.54 15.22 0.08
N ILE A 60 5.81 13.94 -0.22
CA ILE A 60 4.92 12.82 0.09
C ILE A 60 5.76 11.68 0.67
N ILE A 61 5.26 11.03 1.72
CA ILE A 61 5.72 9.72 2.15
C ILE A 61 4.73 8.66 1.66
N PHE A 62 5.26 7.56 1.14
CA PHE A 62 4.46 6.41 0.75
C PHE A 62 4.66 5.28 1.75
N LEU A 63 3.56 4.71 2.24
CA LEU A 63 3.53 3.64 3.23
C LEU A 63 2.88 2.39 2.65
N GLU A 64 3.38 1.23 3.06
CA GLU A 64 2.87 -0.08 2.66
C GLU A 64 2.18 -0.78 3.84
N GLY A 65 0.93 -1.19 3.67
CA GLY A 65 0.15 -1.86 4.70
C GLY A 65 0.73 -3.20 5.16
N TYR A 66 1.47 -3.89 4.32
CA TYR A 66 2.09 -5.19 4.64
C TYR A 66 2.92 -5.20 5.93
N LEU A 67 3.58 -4.09 6.26
CA LEU A 67 4.44 -4.02 7.43
C LEU A 67 3.68 -3.84 8.74
N TRP A 68 2.35 -3.80 8.71
CA TRP A 68 1.54 -3.61 9.92
C TRP A 68 1.45 -4.85 10.81
N ASP A 69 1.79 -6.03 10.29
CA ASP A 69 1.55 -7.30 10.94
C ASP A 69 2.49 -7.61 12.11
N GLU A 70 3.77 -7.24 12.06
CA GLU A 70 4.79 -7.70 13.00
C GLU A 70 5.57 -6.55 13.66
N GLY A 71 6.17 -6.85 14.80
CA GLY A 71 7.12 -5.97 15.49
C GLY A 71 6.50 -4.69 16.05
N ASN A 72 7.17 -3.57 15.83
CA ASN A 72 6.71 -2.24 16.21
C ASN A 72 6.45 -1.34 14.98
N PRO A 73 5.86 -1.84 13.89
CA PRO A 73 5.61 -1.05 12.69
C PRO A 73 4.68 0.12 12.97
N LYS A 74 3.69 -0.03 13.86
CA LYS A 74 2.79 1.05 14.27
C LYS A 74 3.56 2.27 14.77
N LYS A 75 4.61 2.08 15.58
CA LYS A 75 5.46 3.18 16.05
C LYS A 75 6.25 3.83 14.92
N ALA A 76 6.73 3.03 13.95
CA ALA A 76 7.40 3.56 12.76
C ALA A 76 6.44 4.38 11.90
N PHE A 77 5.22 3.87 11.66
CA PHE A 77 4.15 4.58 10.93
C PHE A 77 3.74 5.87 11.64
N ASP A 78 3.48 5.84 12.94
CA ASP A 78 3.11 7.03 13.71
C ASP A 78 4.20 8.11 13.64
N LYS A 79 5.47 7.70 13.76
CA LYS A 79 6.59 8.63 13.62
C LYS A 79 6.68 9.20 12.20
N ALA A 80 6.49 8.37 11.19
CA ALA A 80 6.52 8.78 9.79
C ALA A 80 5.39 9.76 9.48
N ILE A 81 4.15 9.41 9.81
CA ILE A 81 2.96 10.22 9.61
C ILE A 81 3.07 11.57 10.33
N LYS A 82 3.53 11.58 11.58
CA LYS A 82 3.71 12.80 12.39
C LYS A 82 4.68 13.80 11.76
N ASN A 83 5.64 13.34 10.96
CA ASN A 83 6.70 14.18 10.37
C ASN A 83 6.51 14.42 8.88
N ALA A 84 5.48 13.85 8.26
CA ALA A 84 5.22 13.97 6.83
C ALA A 84 4.44 15.25 6.49
N ASN A 85 4.68 15.79 5.28
CA ASN A 85 3.88 16.86 4.71
C ASN A 85 2.57 16.31 4.12
N LYS A 86 2.66 15.18 3.40
CA LYS A 86 1.52 14.40 2.89
C LYS A 86 1.82 12.92 3.05
N VAL A 87 0.77 12.14 3.28
CA VAL A 87 0.87 10.70 3.47
C VAL A 87 0.05 9.97 2.43
N ALA A 88 0.72 9.14 1.63
CA ALA A 88 0.10 8.18 0.76
C ALA A 88 0.28 6.77 1.33
N MET A 89 -0.70 5.89 1.16
CA MET A 89 -0.62 4.51 1.62
C MET A 89 -1.33 3.57 0.66
N SER A 90 -0.70 2.41 0.39
CA SER A 90 -1.37 1.25 -0.18
C SER A 90 -1.95 0.38 0.94
N LEU A 91 -3.19 -0.10 0.76
CA LEU A 91 -3.81 -1.06 1.68
C LEU A 91 -3.18 -2.46 1.57
N SER A 92 -2.44 -2.69 0.48
CA SER A 92 -1.53 -3.81 0.20
C SER A 92 -2.20 -5.14 -0.13
N ASP A 93 -3.01 -5.72 0.74
CA ASP A 93 -3.85 -6.88 0.43
C ASP A 93 -5.09 -6.99 1.35
N LYS A 94 -6.07 -7.76 0.89
CA LYS A 94 -7.31 -8.00 1.62
C LYS A 94 -7.09 -8.64 2.99
N PHE A 95 -6.13 -9.57 3.11
CA PHE A 95 -5.87 -10.25 4.39
C PHE A 95 -5.28 -9.28 5.41
N CYS A 96 -4.44 -8.35 4.97
CA CYS A 96 -3.91 -7.29 5.81
C CYS A 96 -5.03 -6.36 6.30
N VAL A 97 -5.93 -5.98 5.39
CA VAL A 97 -7.12 -5.19 5.73
C VAL A 97 -8.01 -5.91 6.73
N ASP A 98 -8.32 -7.19 6.52
CA ASP A 98 -9.18 -7.98 7.41
C ASP A 98 -8.59 -8.07 8.83
N ARG A 99 -7.28 -8.26 8.96
CA ARG A 99 -6.59 -8.35 10.27
C ARG A 99 -6.53 -7.02 11.02
N HIS A 100 -6.39 -5.91 10.28
CA HIS A 100 -6.12 -4.60 10.87
C HIS A 100 -7.19 -3.55 10.54
N LYS A 101 -8.40 -3.99 10.27
CA LYS A 101 -9.51 -3.17 9.76
C LYS A 101 -9.73 -1.88 10.54
N SER A 102 -9.82 -1.96 11.86
CA SER A 102 -10.06 -0.77 12.71
C SER A 102 -8.94 0.26 12.60
N ASP A 103 -7.69 -0.21 12.59
CA ASP A 103 -6.52 0.66 12.46
C ASP A 103 -6.47 1.30 11.06
N PHE A 104 -6.74 0.52 10.01
CA PHE A 104 -6.74 1.01 8.63
C PHE A 104 -7.89 2.00 8.38
N LEU A 105 -9.06 1.77 8.96
CA LEU A 105 -10.15 2.74 8.91
C LEU A 105 -9.79 4.07 9.60
N ASP A 106 -9.10 4.02 10.75
CA ASP A 106 -8.62 5.23 11.42
C ASP A 106 -7.58 5.97 10.56
N LEU A 107 -6.61 5.24 9.98
CA LEU A 107 -5.63 5.82 9.07
C LEU A 107 -6.31 6.49 7.88
N VAL A 108 -7.17 5.78 7.16
CA VAL A 108 -7.87 6.27 5.96
C VAL A 108 -8.73 7.49 6.26
N LYS A 109 -9.47 7.49 7.37
CA LYS A 109 -10.34 8.62 7.72
C LYS A 109 -9.58 9.83 8.23
N ASN A 110 -8.53 9.62 9.02
CA ASN A 110 -7.98 10.68 9.87
C ASN A 110 -6.53 11.07 9.57
N LYS A 111 -5.72 10.17 8.94
CA LYS A 111 -4.27 10.37 8.88
C LYS A 111 -3.69 10.39 7.46
N LEU A 112 -4.36 9.77 6.50
CA LEU A 112 -3.88 9.69 5.12
C LEU A 112 -4.46 10.81 4.25
N ASP A 113 -3.69 11.22 3.25
CA ASP A 113 -4.10 12.17 2.20
C ASP A 113 -4.46 11.44 0.90
N ILE A 114 -3.71 10.37 0.59
CA ILE A 114 -3.86 9.58 -0.64
C ILE A 114 -3.93 8.10 -0.26
N ILE A 115 -4.91 7.40 -0.78
CA ILE A 115 -5.13 5.98 -0.53
C ILE A 115 -5.10 5.22 -1.86
N PHE A 116 -4.29 4.19 -1.93
CA PHE A 116 -4.29 3.21 -3.01
C PHE A 116 -4.87 1.89 -2.50
N ALA A 117 -5.76 1.31 -3.29
CA ALA A 117 -6.37 0.03 -2.98
C ALA A 117 -6.81 -0.67 -4.27
N ASN A 118 -7.02 -1.98 -4.21
CA ASN A 118 -7.84 -2.65 -5.19
C ASN A 118 -9.32 -2.71 -4.74
N GLU A 119 -10.21 -3.17 -5.63
CA GLU A 119 -11.66 -3.25 -5.35
C GLU A 119 -11.94 -4.13 -4.12
N GLU A 120 -11.24 -5.26 -3.96
CA GLU A 120 -11.42 -6.19 -2.84
C GLU A 120 -10.96 -5.61 -1.50
N GLU A 121 -9.82 -4.94 -1.50
CA GLU A 121 -9.25 -4.30 -0.30
C GLU A 121 -10.17 -3.21 0.24
N ILE A 122 -10.62 -2.30 -0.62
CA ILE A 122 -11.48 -1.20 -0.17
C ILE A 122 -12.87 -1.68 0.24
N MET A 123 -13.42 -2.70 -0.46
CA MET A 123 -14.67 -3.34 -0.07
C MET A 123 -14.55 -4.03 1.29
N ALA A 124 -13.46 -4.75 1.54
CA ALA A 124 -13.18 -5.39 2.83
C ALA A 124 -13.05 -4.36 3.95
N LEU A 125 -12.40 -3.22 3.68
CA LEU A 125 -12.22 -2.15 4.66
C LEU A 125 -13.54 -1.59 5.20
N ILE A 126 -14.53 -1.42 4.32
CA ILE A 126 -15.82 -0.78 4.67
C ILE A 126 -16.97 -1.78 4.92
N ASP A 127 -16.72 -3.10 4.86
CA ASP A 127 -17.77 -4.14 4.83
C ASP A 127 -18.80 -3.93 3.71
N GLY A 128 -18.34 -3.37 2.58
CA GLY A 128 -19.20 -3.04 1.47
C GLY A 128 -19.71 -4.28 0.73
N LYS A 129 -20.98 -4.23 0.30
CA LYS A 129 -21.62 -5.26 -0.53
C LYS A 129 -21.67 -4.87 -2.00
N HIS A 130 -21.69 -3.58 -2.27
CA HIS A 130 -21.76 -3.02 -3.62
C HIS A 130 -20.73 -1.91 -3.78
N PHE A 131 -20.15 -1.78 -4.97
CA PHE A 131 -19.10 -0.80 -5.24
C PHE A 131 -19.56 0.66 -5.07
N ASP A 132 -20.83 0.95 -5.24
CA ASP A 132 -21.40 2.29 -5.00
C ASP A 132 -21.24 2.76 -3.55
N GLU A 133 -21.15 1.82 -2.59
CA GLU A 133 -20.87 2.13 -1.19
C GLU A 133 -19.44 2.66 -1.01
N VAL A 134 -18.49 2.14 -1.81
CA VAL A 134 -17.11 2.64 -1.84
C VAL A 134 -17.06 4.08 -2.33
N ILE A 135 -17.81 4.38 -3.41
CA ILE A 135 -17.87 5.74 -3.95
C ILE A 135 -18.49 6.70 -2.92
N SER A 136 -19.55 6.26 -2.25
CA SER A 136 -20.22 7.03 -1.20
C SER A 136 -19.29 7.29 -0.01
N PHE A 137 -18.59 6.26 0.45
CA PHE A 137 -17.59 6.36 1.52
C PHE A 137 -16.45 7.32 1.14
N ALA A 138 -15.89 7.16 -0.06
CA ALA A 138 -14.78 7.99 -0.55
C ALA A 138 -15.18 9.49 -0.60
N LYS A 139 -16.38 9.79 -1.07
CA LYS A 139 -16.92 11.16 -1.07
C LYS A 139 -17.12 11.69 0.34
N GLN A 140 -17.62 10.85 1.25
CA GLN A 140 -17.86 11.26 2.64
C GLN A 140 -16.57 11.63 3.37
N ILE A 141 -15.49 10.86 3.22
CA ILE A 141 -14.22 11.15 3.90
C ILE A 141 -13.40 12.23 3.20
N ASN A 142 -13.75 12.59 1.96
CA ASN A 142 -13.11 13.64 1.17
C ASN A 142 -11.58 13.51 1.07
N LYS A 143 -11.11 12.32 0.80
CA LYS A 143 -9.68 12.01 0.56
C LYS A 143 -9.44 11.70 -0.91
N PHE A 144 -8.17 11.73 -1.34
CA PHE A 144 -7.82 11.24 -2.67
C PHE A 144 -7.68 9.72 -2.61
N ILE A 145 -8.62 9.01 -3.21
CA ILE A 145 -8.63 7.55 -3.27
C ILE A 145 -8.47 7.10 -4.72
N VAL A 146 -7.58 6.15 -4.92
CA VAL A 146 -7.31 5.53 -6.22
C VAL A 146 -7.52 4.02 -6.08
N ILE A 147 -8.38 3.46 -6.93
CA ILE A 147 -8.82 2.07 -6.82
C ILE A 147 -8.58 1.35 -8.14
N THR A 148 -7.78 0.29 -8.12
CA THR A 148 -7.62 -0.62 -9.25
C THR A 148 -8.75 -1.66 -9.24
N ARG A 149 -9.25 -2.02 -10.43
CA ARG A 149 -10.41 -2.88 -10.62
C ARG A 149 -10.18 -3.98 -11.65
N GLY A 150 -8.93 -4.43 -11.77
CA GLY A 150 -8.53 -5.48 -12.72
C GLY A 150 -8.85 -5.10 -14.16
N ASP A 151 -9.62 -5.93 -14.85
CA ASP A 151 -10.03 -5.75 -16.24
C ASP A 151 -11.00 -4.58 -16.46
N LYS A 152 -11.63 -4.08 -15.40
CA LYS A 152 -12.46 -2.86 -15.41
C LYS A 152 -11.63 -1.57 -15.42
N GLY A 153 -10.30 -1.64 -15.19
CA GLY A 153 -9.41 -0.50 -15.17
C GLY A 153 -9.20 0.09 -13.78
N ALA A 154 -9.28 1.39 -13.66
CA ALA A 154 -9.07 2.10 -12.40
C ALA A 154 -10.04 3.28 -12.25
N ILE A 155 -10.29 3.64 -11.00
CA ILE A 155 -11.13 4.79 -10.64
C ILE A 155 -10.39 5.65 -9.63
N SER A 156 -10.50 6.95 -9.75
CA SER A 156 -10.03 7.88 -8.74
C SER A 156 -11.16 8.78 -8.24
N ILE A 157 -11.18 9.02 -6.94
CA ILE A 157 -12.15 9.89 -6.29
C ILE A 157 -11.39 10.99 -5.54
N LYS A 158 -11.65 12.24 -5.90
CA LYS A 158 -11.05 13.41 -5.27
C LYS A 158 -12.01 14.59 -5.37
N ASP A 159 -12.17 15.36 -4.31
CA ASP A 159 -13.03 16.57 -4.28
C ASP A 159 -14.45 16.28 -4.81
N ASN A 160 -15.03 15.15 -4.39
CA ASN A 160 -16.31 14.61 -4.85
C ASN A 160 -16.39 14.26 -6.35
N LYS A 161 -15.31 14.45 -7.10
CA LYS A 161 -15.23 14.08 -8.51
C LYS A 161 -14.74 12.64 -8.63
N VAL A 162 -15.47 11.87 -9.45
CA VAL A 162 -15.11 10.51 -9.84
C VAL A 162 -14.53 10.55 -11.24
N THR A 163 -13.37 9.93 -11.43
CA THR A 163 -12.73 9.79 -12.74
C THR A 163 -12.42 8.31 -12.97
N GLU A 164 -12.83 7.77 -14.10
CA GLU A 164 -12.64 6.38 -14.49
C GLU A 164 -11.75 6.26 -15.71
N VAL A 165 -10.88 5.24 -15.70
CA VAL A 165 -10.03 4.88 -16.83
C VAL A 165 -10.14 3.38 -17.05
N GLY A 166 -10.56 2.98 -18.25
CA GLY A 166 -10.67 1.57 -18.62
C GLY A 166 -9.32 0.88 -18.73
N ALA A 167 -9.29 -0.43 -18.49
CA ALA A 167 -8.10 -1.23 -18.68
C ALA A 167 -7.69 -1.31 -20.16
N LYS A 168 -6.39 -1.42 -20.41
CA LYS A 168 -5.86 -1.67 -21.75
C LYS A 168 -6.29 -3.08 -22.19
N LYS A 169 -6.96 -3.14 -23.35
CA LYS A 169 -7.43 -4.40 -23.93
C LYS A 169 -6.34 -5.15 -24.67
N ASN A 170 -6.55 -6.45 -24.89
CA ASN A 170 -5.68 -7.32 -25.69
C ASN A 170 -4.25 -7.46 -25.15
N LEU A 171 -4.07 -7.43 -23.84
CA LEU A 171 -2.80 -7.78 -23.20
C LEU A 171 -2.70 -9.31 -23.06
N LYS A 172 -1.56 -9.87 -23.40
CA LYS A 172 -1.22 -11.25 -23.02
C LYS A 172 -0.62 -11.20 -21.61
N LEU A 173 -1.42 -11.56 -20.63
CA LEU A 173 -0.97 -11.67 -19.25
C LEU A 173 -0.13 -12.92 -19.07
N VAL A 174 1.01 -12.81 -18.41
CA VAL A 174 1.93 -13.92 -18.11
C VAL A 174 2.15 -14.01 -16.61
N ASP A 175 2.28 -12.86 -15.95
CA ASP A 175 2.55 -12.74 -14.52
C ASP A 175 1.97 -11.41 -14.03
N LEU A 176 1.16 -11.46 -12.97
CA LEU A 176 0.52 -10.30 -12.34
C LEU A 176 1.29 -9.79 -11.12
N THR A 177 2.46 -10.39 -10.80
CA THR A 177 3.24 -9.98 -9.63
C THR A 177 3.69 -8.53 -9.73
N GLY A 178 3.41 -7.75 -8.69
CA GLY A 178 3.81 -6.34 -8.61
C GLY A 178 2.98 -5.36 -9.45
N ALA A 179 1.89 -5.81 -10.09
CA ALA A 179 1.06 -4.91 -10.90
C ALA A 179 0.43 -3.78 -10.06
N GLY A 180 0.00 -4.09 -8.83
CA GLY A 180 -0.51 -3.10 -7.88
C GLY A 180 0.58 -2.13 -7.40
N ASP A 181 1.77 -2.67 -7.07
CA ASP A 181 2.91 -1.87 -6.59
C ASP A 181 3.43 -0.90 -7.66
N LEU A 182 3.41 -1.32 -8.94
CA LEU A 182 3.80 -0.46 -10.06
C LEU A 182 2.76 0.59 -10.43
N PHE A 183 1.51 0.37 -10.02
CA PHE A 183 0.42 1.31 -10.28
C PHE A 183 0.40 2.45 -9.25
N ALA A 184 0.73 2.19 -8.01
CA ALA A 184 0.75 3.16 -6.92
C ALA A 184 2.02 4.01 -6.94
#